data_6808395d673b128f7b09ddd2d1e6c76b
#
_entry.id   6808395d673b128f7b09ddd2d1e6c76b
#
_cell.length_a   1.000
_cell.length_b   1.000
_cell.length_c   1.000
_cell.angle_alpha   90.00
_cell.angle_beta   90.00
_cell.angle_gamma   90.00
#
_symmetry.space_group_name_H-M   'P 1'
#
loop_
_entity.id
_entity.type
_entity.pdbx_description
1 polymer ?
#
loop_
_entity_poly.entity_id
_entity_poly.type
_entity_poly.pdbx_seq_one_letter_code
_entity_poly.pdbx_strand_id
1 'polypeptide(L)'
;MNGLKIFNNDEFGQVRTIEIDGKPYFMASDVAKALGYTNPNKAINDHCRAITKRSTPISGKMQDVNFIGEGDMYRLITHSKLESAERFESWVFDEVLPTIRKTGGYINSTDLFINTYFADIPEKQKNIVRTCLTSIEEKQKKINTLEKENGLLAQKTLEWADRPLINALVRAYAHSLDGDFRKAWTDFK
;
A
#
# COMPACT_ATOMS: atom_id res chain seq x y z
N MET A 1 -8.81 32.31 -12.13
CA MET A 1 -8.05 32.11 -10.85
C MET A 1 -8.70 30.93 -10.17
N ASN A 2 -8.00 29.81 -10.13
CA ASN A 2 -8.52 28.63 -9.44
C ASN A 2 -8.44 28.90 -7.93
N GLY A 3 -9.61 28.99 -7.29
CA GLY A 3 -9.74 29.32 -5.88
C GLY A 3 -9.10 28.26 -4.99
N LEU A 4 -8.66 28.67 -3.80
CA LEU A 4 -8.21 27.78 -2.72
C LEU A 4 -9.34 26.81 -2.39
N LYS A 5 -9.09 25.50 -2.53
CA LYS A 5 -9.98 24.42 -2.12
C LYS A 5 -9.49 23.84 -0.81
N ILE A 6 -10.40 23.44 0.06
CA ILE A 6 -10.07 22.79 1.32
C ILE A 6 -10.47 21.33 1.20
N PHE A 7 -9.51 20.45 1.35
CA PHE A 7 -9.74 19.02 1.45
C PHE A 7 -9.80 18.65 2.94
N ASN A 8 -10.94 18.12 3.37
CA ASN A 8 -11.13 17.67 4.74
C ASN A 8 -11.02 16.16 4.79
N ASN A 9 -10.22 15.66 5.71
CA ASN A 9 -10.10 14.26 6.04
C ASN A 9 -10.16 14.09 7.56
N ASP A 10 -10.95 13.15 8.04
CA ASP A 10 -11.19 12.95 9.47
C ASP A 10 -9.92 12.49 10.22
N GLU A 11 -9.01 11.81 9.54
CA GLU A 11 -7.76 11.30 10.10
C GLU A 11 -6.62 12.33 10.02
N PHE A 12 -6.51 13.03 8.88
CA PHE A 12 -5.38 13.94 8.59
C PHE A 12 -5.72 15.42 8.73
N GLY A 13 -6.99 15.74 9.03
CA GLY A 13 -7.45 17.13 9.15
C GLY A 13 -7.63 17.82 7.80
N GLN A 14 -7.39 19.13 7.78
CA GLN A 14 -7.62 19.98 6.62
C GLN A 14 -6.33 20.20 5.84
N VAL A 15 -6.37 19.96 4.53
CA VAL A 15 -5.29 20.29 3.61
C VAL A 15 -5.82 21.27 2.56
N ARG A 16 -5.23 22.45 2.49
CA ARG A 16 -5.56 23.46 1.49
C ARG A 16 -4.86 23.13 0.17
N THR A 17 -5.61 23.21 -0.91
CA THR A 17 -5.16 22.87 -2.25
C THR A 17 -5.48 23.98 -3.26
N ILE A 18 -4.65 24.08 -4.28
CA ILE A 18 -4.89 24.90 -5.46
C ILE A 18 -4.64 24.07 -6.71
N GLU A 19 -5.15 24.52 -7.82
CA GLU A 19 -4.89 23.92 -9.11
C GLU A 19 -4.01 24.86 -9.95
N ILE A 20 -2.90 24.34 -10.47
CA ILE A 20 -2.00 25.07 -11.37
C ILE A 20 -1.83 24.22 -12.62
N ASP A 21 -2.18 24.78 -13.76
CA ASP A 21 -2.07 24.12 -15.08
C ASP A 21 -2.75 22.72 -15.11
N GLY A 22 -3.92 22.60 -14.49
CA GLY A 22 -4.69 21.36 -14.40
C GLY A 22 -4.12 20.33 -13.42
N LYS A 23 -3.09 20.66 -12.64
CA LYS A 23 -2.48 19.78 -11.64
C LYS A 23 -2.78 20.24 -10.22
N PRO A 24 -3.05 19.33 -9.28
CA PRO A 24 -3.25 19.66 -7.88
C PRO A 24 -1.92 20.03 -7.21
N TYR A 25 -1.97 21.09 -6.41
CA TYR A 25 -0.89 21.51 -5.51
C TYR A 25 -1.43 21.64 -4.10
N PHE A 26 -0.67 21.20 -3.14
CA PHE A 26 -1.04 21.09 -1.74
C PHE A 26 -0.24 22.08 -0.91
N MET A 27 -0.86 22.70 0.08
CA MET A 27 -0.15 23.59 0.98
C MET A 27 0.84 22.77 1.83
N ALA A 28 2.12 23.02 1.64
CA ALA A 28 3.20 22.20 2.18
C ALA A 28 3.15 22.08 3.72
N SER A 29 2.84 23.20 4.40
CA SER A 29 2.73 23.21 5.86
C SER A 29 1.56 22.40 6.38
N ASP A 30 0.44 22.34 5.64
CA ASP A 30 -0.73 21.56 6.04
C ASP A 30 -0.44 20.07 5.89
N VAL A 31 0.15 19.67 4.78
CA VAL A 31 0.57 18.28 4.55
C VAL A 31 1.56 17.82 5.62
N ALA A 32 2.60 18.60 5.88
CA ALA A 32 3.60 18.21 6.89
C ALA A 32 3.02 18.13 8.31
N LYS A 33 2.07 19.01 8.67
CA LYS A 33 1.35 18.92 9.94
C LYS A 33 0.44 17.71 10.01
N ALA A 34 -0.33 17.45 8.96
CA ALA A 34 -1.20 16.27 8.84
C ALA A 34 -0.41 14.96 8.97
N LEU A 35 0.83 14.94 8.49
CA LEU A 35 1.76 13.81 8.60
C LEU A 35 2.55 13.77 9.92
N GLY A 36 2.18 14.60 10.93
CA GLY A 36 2.75 14.55 12.27
C GLY A 36 4.19 15.06 12.40
N TYR A 37 4.70 15.78 11.42
CA TYR A 37 6.06 16.36 11.53
C TYR A 37 6.11 17.43 12.61
N THR A 38 6.99 17.27 13.59
CA THR A 38 7.21 18.23 14.68
C THR A 38 7.80 19.55 14.15
N ASN A 39 8.57 19.49 13.07
CA ASN A 39 9.10 20.67 12.38
C ASN A 39 8.73 20.63 10.89
N PRO A 40 7.54 21.13 10.50
CA PRO A 40 7.07 21.14 9.13
C PRO A 40 8.05 21.79 8.14
N ASN A 41 8.67 22.92 8.50
CA ASN A 41 9.59 23.61 7.62
C ASN A 41 10.84 22.79 7.32
N LYS A 42 11.39 22.13 8.33
CA LYS A 42 12.53 21.23 8.14
C LYS A 42 12.15 20.06 7.25
N ALA A 43 11.03 19.41 7.52
CA ALA A 43 10.57 18.28 6.71
C ALA A 43 10.37 18.66 5.22
N ILE A 44 9.77 19.82 4.96
CA ILE A 44 9.58 20.32 3.59
C ILE A 44 10.94 20.55 2.91
N ASN A 45 11.89 21.17 3.59
CA ASN A 45 13.22 21.44 3.03
C ASN A 45 14.01 20.14 2.79
N ASP A 46 13.89 19.16 3.66
CA ASP A 46 14.66 17.91 3.58
C ASP A 46 14.09 16.94 2.51
N HIS A 47 12.77 16.93 2.32
CA HIS A 47 12.10 15.92 1.50
C HIS A 47 11.48 16.44 0.19
N CYS A 48 11.14 17.73 0.10
CA CYS A 48 10.54 18.28 -1.12
C CYS A 48 11.60 18.79 -2.10
N ARG A 49 11.39 18.51 -3.38
CA ARG A 49 12.32 18.93 -4.46
C ARG A 49 11.88 20.20 -5.18
N ALA A 50 10.55 20.45 -5.23
CA ALA A 50 9.99 21.57 -5.96
C ALA A 50 8.91 22.27 -5.13
N ILE A 51 9.26 23.45 -4.63
CA ILE A 51 8.36 24.29 -3.83
C ILE A 51 7.92 25.48 -4.67
N THR A 52 6.61 25.65 -4.81
CA THR A 52 5.99 26.77 -5.53
C THR A 52 5.43 27.77 -4.53
N LYS A 53 5.95 28.99 -4.50
CA LYS A 53 5.39 30.08 -3.68
C LYS A 53 4.23 30.74 -4.39
N ARG A 54 3.13 30.94 -3.66
CA ARG A 54 1.95 31.68 -4.14
C ARG A 54 1.41 32.58 -3.04
N SER A 55 1.11 33.82 -3.43
CA SER A 55 0.38 34.74 -2.57
C SER A 55 -1.07 34.33 -2.53
N THR A 56 -1.57 33.96 -1.36
CA THR A 56 -2.88 33.34 -1.17
C THR A 56 -3.62 34.06 -0.04
N PRO A 57 -4.92 34.37 -0.18
CA PRO A 57 -5.71 34.96 0.87
C PRO A 57 -5.97 33.95 2.00
N ILE A 58 -5.40 34.20 3.18
CA ILE A 58 -5.60 33.41 4.38
C ILE A 58 -6.12 34.35 5.47
N SER A 59 -7.31 34.04 5.99
CA SER A 59 -7.96 34.83 7.05
C SER A 59 -8.06 36.33 6.69
N GLY A 60 -8.36 36.64 5.42
CA GLY A 60 -8.53 38.02 4.93
C GLY A 60 -7.23 38.79 4.65
N LYS A 61 -6.08 38.13 4.77
CA LYS A 61 -4.77 38.75 4.45
C LYS A 61 -4.05 37.94 3.39
N MET A 62 -3.39 38.64 2.44
CA MET A 62 -2.53 37.98 1.47
C MET A 62 -1.23 37.52 2.15
N GLN A 63 -0.93 36.24 2.04
CA GLN A 63 0.25 35.62 2.59
C GLN A 63 0.95 34.80 1.53
N ASP A 64 2.29 34.87 1.48
CA ASP A 64 3.10 34.01 0.66
C ASP A 64 3.25 32.64 1.29
N VAL A 65 2.69 31.64 0.67
CA VAL A 65 2.69 30.27 1.14
C VAL A 65 3.35 29.32 0.13
N ASN A 66 3.94 28.28 0.68
CA ASN A 66 4.58 27.24 -0.08
C ASN A 66 3.56 26.14 -0.43
N PHE A 67 3.49 25.85 -1.72
CA PHE A 67 2.73 24.73 -2.26
C PHE A 67 3.68 23.70 -2.85
N ILE A 68 3.33 22.44 -2.74
CA ILE A 68 4.05 21.29 -3.27
C ILE A 68 3.14 20.50 -4.20
N GLY A 69 3.71 19.93 -5.24
CA GLY A 69 3.00 18.99 -6.12
C GLY A 69 2.85 17.62 -5.50
N GLU A 70 2.08 16.77 -6.17
CA GLU A 70 1.75 15.42 -5.71
C GLU A 70 2.99 14.56 -5.44
N GLY A 71 4.03 14.63 -6.28
CA GLY A 71 5.25 13.87 -6.05
C GLY A 71 6.00 14.24 -4.78
N ASP A 72 5.97 15.52 -4.35
CA ASP A 72 6.56 15.93 -3.08
C ASP A 72 5.68 15.59 -1.88
N MET A 73 4.35 15.58 -2.07
CA MET A 73 3.44 15.05 -1.06
C MET A 73 3.74 13.57 -0.78
N TYR A 74 3.93 12.74 -1.80
CA TYR A 74 4.31 11.33 -1.62
C TYR A 74 5.66 11.17 -0.92
N ARG A 75 6.65 12.02 -1.22
CA ARG A 75 7.94 12.01 -0.50
C ARG A 75 7.77 12.32 0.99
N LEU A 76 6.92 13.27 1.35
CA LEU A 76 6.60 13.54 2.76
C LEU A 76 5.89 12.35 3.42
N ILE A 77 4.98 11.67 2.73
CA ILE A 77 4.28 10.49 3.26
C ILE A 77 5.29 9.37 3.56
N THR A 78 6.15 9.03 2.61
CA THR A 78 7.13 7.94 2.76
C THR A 78 8.24 8.19 3.78
N HIS A 79 8.38 9.40 4.29
CA HIS A 79 9.31 9.75 5.36
C HIS A 79 8.61 10.08 6.69
N SER A 80 7.29 9.98 6.76
CA SER A 80 6.52 10.14 7.98
C SER A 80 6.59 8.89 8.84
N LYS A 81 6.55 9.10 10.16
CA LYS A 81 6.52 8.02 11.16
C LYS A 81 5.10 7.75 11.71
N LEU A 82 4.08 8.29 11.07
CA LEU A 82 2.70 7.98 11.41
C LEU A 82 2.35 6.59 10.89
N GLU A 83 1.65 5.81 11.71
CA GLU A 83 1.17 4.47 11.34
C GLU A 83 0.30 4.48 10.08
N SER A 84 -0.51 5.51 9.89
CA SER A 84 -1.31 5.67 8.66
C SER A 84 -0.45 5.94 7.43
N ALA A 85 0.65 6.67 7.57
CA ALA A 85 1.60 6.90 6.48
C ALA A 85 2.39 5.63 6.13
N GLU A 86 2.79 4.84 7.14
CA GLU A 86 3.44 3.54 6.94
C GLU A 86 2.49 2.55 6.23
N ARG A 87 1.21 2.52 6.61
CA ARG A 87 0.19 1.71 5.90
C ARG A 87 0.03 2.14 4.43
N PHE A 88 0.02 3.44 4.17
CA PHE A 88 -0.06 3.97 2.80
C PHE A 88 1.20 3.61 1.99
N GLU A 89 2.38 3.75 2.58
CA GLU A 89 3.65 3.37 1.95
C GLU A 89 3.65 1.89 1.57
N SER A 90 3.35 1.00 2.51
CA SER A 90 3.27 -0.45 2.28
C SER A 90 2.26 -0.77 1.18
N TRP A 91 1.08 -0.18 1.21
CA TRP A 91 0.09 -0.40 0.16
C TRP A 91 0.60 0.02 -1.22
N VAL A 92 1.25 1.19 -1.33
CA VAL A 92 1.79 1.65 -2.62
C VAL A 92 2.93 0.77 -3.11
N PHE A 93 3.91 0.44 -2.25
CA PHE A 93 5.12 -0.27 -2.65
C PHE A 93 4.93 -1.79 -2.76
N ASP A 94 4.08 -2.39 -1.93
CA ASP A 94 3.90 -3.83 -1.89
C ASP A 94 2.73 -4.31 -2.77
N GLU A 95 1.76 -3.44 -3.07
CA GLU A 95 0.58 -3.79 -3.86
C GLU A 95 0.46 -3.01 -5.16
N VAL A 96 0.37 -1.66 -5.11
CA VAL A 96 0.05 -0.83 -6.29
C VAL A 96 1.15 -0.91 -7.34
N LEU A 97 2.38 -0.56 -6.98
CA LEU A 97 3.50 -0.53 -7.92
C LEU A 97 3.86 -1.93 -8.48
N PRO A 98 3.90 -3.00 -7.67
CA PRO A 98 4.09 -4.35 -8.19
C PRO A 98 2.97 -4.80 -9.13
N THR A 99 1.71 -4.43 -8.84
CA THR A 99 0.58 -4.73 -9.70
C THR A 99 0.72 -4.02 -11.05
N ILE A 100 0.98 -2.71 -11.05
CA ILE A 100 1.21 -1.95 -12.28
C ILE A 100 2.37 -2.55 -13.10
N ARG A 101 3.47 -2.92 -12.47
CA ARG A 101 4.61 -3.54 -13.15
C ARG A 101 4.27 -4.89 -13.78
N LYS A 102 3.43 -5.70 -13.11
CA LYS A 102 3.05 -7.05 -13.59
C LYS A 102 1.97 -7.01 -14.66
N THR A 103 0.99 -6.12 -14.53
CA THR A 103 -0.25 -6.13 -15.33
C THR A 103 -0.40 -4.93 -16.27
N GLY A 104 0.43 -3.90 -16.11
CA GLY A 104 0.34 -2.65 -16.86
C GLY A 104 -0.63 -1.62 -16.28
N GLY A 105 -1.39 -1.94 -15.21
CA GLY A 105 -2.34 -1.03 -14.58
C GLY A 105 -2.77 -1.44 -13.19
N TYR A 106 -3.33 -0.49 -12.45
CA TYR A 106 -3.99 -0.70 -11.15
C TYR A 106 -5.38 -0.09 -11.20
N ILE A 107 -6.41 -0.88 -10.96
CA ILE A 107 -7.80 -0.43 -10.96
C ILE A 107 -8.30 -0.48 -9.51
N ASN A 108 -8.41 0.70 -8.91
CA ASN A 108 -8.94 0.84 -7.56
C ASN A 108 -10.49 0.82 -7.54
N SER A 109 -11.12 1.31 -8.61
CA SER A 109 -12.57 1.35 -8.76
C SER A 109 -12.95 1.07 -10.20
N THR A 110 -13.69 -0.02 -10.42
CA THR A 110 -14.22 -0.41 -11.73
C THR A 110 -15.09 0.69 -12.35
N ASP A 111 -15.94 1.34 -11.55
CA ASP A 111 -16.81 2.41 -12.05
C ASP A 111 -16.04 3.67 -12.43
N LEU A 112 -15.05 4.07 -11.62
CA LEU A 112 -14.18 5.20 -11.96
C LEU A 112 -13.41 4.92 -13.24
N PHE A 113 -12.85 3.72 -13.39
CA PHE A 113 -12.13 3.31 -14.58
C PHE A 113 -13.03 3.38 -15.84
N ILE A 114 -14.23 2.79 -15.76
CA ILE A 114 -15.20 2.81 -16.87
C ILE A 114 -15.59 4.23 -17.23
N ASN A 115 -15.92 5.07 -16.26
CA ASN A 115 -16.33 6.45 -16.50
C ASN A 115 -15.22 7.33 -17.05
N THR A 116 -13.96 7.02 -16.72
CA THR A 116 -12.79 7.77 -17.18
C THR A 116 -12.39 7.36 -18.61
N TYR A 117 -12.27 6.06 -18.88
CA TYR A 117 -11.69 5.57 -20.12
C TYR A 117 -12.73 5.15 -21.17
N PHE A 118 -13.97 4.97 -20.76
CA PHE A 118 -15.08 4.52 -21.62
C PHE A 118 -16.29 5.46 -21.53
N ALA A 119 -16.06 6.77 -21.28
CA ALA A 119 -17.12 7.75 -21.10
C ALA A 119 -18.10 7.79 -22.30
N ASP A 120 -17.55 7.72 -23.52
CA ASP A 120 -18.28 7.95 -24.77
C ASP A 120 -18.91 6.68 -25.39
N ILE A 121 -18.74 5.50 -24.78
CA ILE A 121 -19.36 4.28 -25.30
C ILE A 121 -20.76 4.05 -24.74
N PRO A 122 -21.66 3.35 -25.49
CA PRO A 122 -23.00 3.02 -25.01
C PRO A 122 -23.00 2.20 -23.71
N GLU A 123 -23.99 2.41 -22.86
CA GLU A 123 -24.10 1.76 -21.54
C GLU A 123 -24.08 0.22 -21.62
N LYS A 124 -24.66 -0.34 -22.69
CA LYS A 124 -24.59 -1.80 -22.93
C LYS A 124 -23.15 -2.32 -23.02
N GLN A 125 -22.27 -1.57 -23.67
CA GLN A 125 -20.84 -1.93 -23.81
C GLN A 125 -20.09 -1.68 -22.48
N LYS A 126 -20.40 -0.61 -21.75
CA LYS A 126 -19.87 -0.38 -20.40
C LYS A 126 -20.18 -1.54 -19.47
N ASN A 127 -21.39 -2.09 -19.53
CA ASN A 127 -21.78 -3.25 -18.73
C ASN A 127 -21.00 -4.50 -19.06
N ILE A 128 -20.64 -4.73 -20.33
CA ILE A 128 -19.76 -5.83 -20.72
C ILE A 128 -18.38 -5.65 -20.07
N VAL A 129 -17.79 -4.46 -20.18
CA VAL A 129 -16.49 -4.16 -19.56
C VAL A 129 -16.56 -4.36 -18.04
N ARG A 130 -17.62 -3.86 -17.39
CA ARG A 130 -17.85 -4.05 -15.96
C ARG A 130 -17.85 -5.53 -15.57
N THR A 131 -18.61 -6.35 -16.28
CA THR A 131 -18.69 -7.79 -16.05
C THR A 131 -17.34 -8.48 -16.22
N CYS A 132 -16.57 -8.10 -17.24
CA CYS A 132 -15.22 -8.64 -17.46
C CYS A 132 -14.28 -8.28 -16.31
N LEU A 133 -14.27 -7.01 -15.88
CA LEU A 133 -13.42 -6.55 -14.78
C LEU A 133 -13.76 -7.24 -13.46
N THR A 134 -15.06 -7.33 -13.12
CA THR A 134 -15.51 -8.05 -11.90
C THR A 134 -15.08 -9.51 -11.94
N SER A 135 -15.22 -10.17 -13.10
CA SER A 135 -14.77 -11.58 -13.25
C SER A 135 -13.26 -11.73 -13.06
N ILE A 136 -12.47 -10.76 -13.52
CA ILE A 136 -11.00 -10.74 -13.32
C ILE A 136 -10.69 -10.57 -11.83
N GLU A 137 -11.34 -9.63 -11.14
CA GLU A 137 -11.14 -9.40 -9.71
C GLU A 137 -11.47 -10.64 -8.86
N GLU A 138 -12.58 -11.33 -9.17
CA GLU A 138 -12.97 -12.56 -8.49
C GLU A 138 -11.95 -13.69 -8.71
N LYS A 139 -11.47 -13.85 -9.95
CA LYS A 139 -10.44 -14.84 -10.26
C LYS A 139 -9.13 -14.54 -9.55
N GLN A 140 -8.72 -13.26 -9.49
CA GLN A 140 -7.50 -12.87 -8.79
C GLN A 140 -7.60 -13.14 -7.29
N LYS A 141 -8.74 -12.85 -6.67
CA LYS A 141 -8.98 -13.20 -5.25
C LYS A 141 -8.86 -14.70 -5.01
N LYS A 142 -9.44 -15.50 -5.92
CA LYS A 142 -9.35 -16.97 -5.83
C LYS A 142 -7.92 -17.48 -6.01
N ILE A 143 -7.15 -16.91 -6.94
CA ILE A 143 -5.73 -17.25 -7.14
C ILE A 143 -4.95 -16.95 -5.86
N ASN A 144 -5.10 -15.76 -5.29
CA ASN A 144 -4.40 -15.37 -4.06
C ASN A 144 -4.75 -16.29 -2.87
N THR A 145 -6.01 -16.74 -2.78
CA THR A 145 -6.44 -17.70 -1.76
C THR A 145 -5.77 -19.06 -1.96
N LEU A 146 -5.81 -19.58 -3.20
CA LEU A 146 -5.19 -20.86 -3.53
C LEU A 146 -3.67 -20.85 -3.36
N GLU A 147 -3.00 -19.74 -3.67
CA GLU A 147 -1.56 -19.60 -3.43
C GLU A 147 -1.22 -19.66 -1.93
N LYS A 148 -2.02 -19.03 -1.08
CA LYS A 148 -1.87 -19.13 0.38
C LYS A 148 -2.11 -20.55 0.89
N GLU A 149 -3.18 -21.21 0.42
CA GLU A 149 -3.48 -22.60 0.78
C GLU A 149 -2.37 -23.55 0.31
N ASN A 150 -1.88 -23.39 -0.91
CA ASN A 150 -0.78 -24.19 -1.43
C ASN A 150 0.53 -23.96 -0.64
N GLY A 151 0.82 -22.72 -0.24
CA GLY A 151 1.95 -22.42 0.64
C GLY A 151 1.87 -23.14 1.98
N LEU A 152 0.70 -23.13 2.61
CA LEU A 152 0.46 -23.85 3.88
C LEU A 152 0.56 -25.38 3.71
N LEU A 153 0.03 -25.92 2.60
CA LEU A 153 0.13 -27.34 2.29
C LEU A 153 1.58 -27.77 2.02
N ALA A 154 2.33 -26.95 1.28
CA ALA A 154 3.75 -27.20 1.02
C ALA A 154 4.55 -27.25 2.33
N GLN A 155 4.31 -26.29 3.24
CA GLN A 155 4.95 -26.26 4.55
C GLN A 155 4.61 -27.50 5.36
N LYS A 156 3.31 -27.90 5.44
CA LYS A 156 2.89 -29.14 6.10
C LYS A 156 3.52 -30.38 5.48
N THR A 157 3.65 -30.42 4.16
CA THR A 157 4.27 -31.55 3.45
C THR A 157 5.74 -31.68 3.81
N LEU A 158 6.48 -30.56 3.92
CA LEU A 158 7.88 -30.55 4.38
C LEU A 158 7.99 -31.07 5.81
N GLU A 159 7.14 -30.59 6.73
CA GLU A 159 7.09 -31.09 8.12
C GLU A 159 6.81 -32.60 8.19
N TRP A 160 5.96 -33.13 7.31
CA TRP A 160 5.69 -34.57 7.22
C TRP A 160 6.83 -35.36 6.59
N ALA A 161 7.51 -34.79 5.60
CA ALA A 161 8.66 -35.44 4.95
C ALA A 161 9.84 -35.65 5.91
N ASP A 162 10.04 -34.73 6.86
CA ASP A 162 11.09 -34.84 7.86
C ASP A 162 10.79 -35.87 8.97
N ARG A 163 9.49 -36.19 9.22
CA ARG A 163 9.09 -37.17 10.24
C ARG A 163 9.70 -38.56 10.06
N PRO A 164 9.70 -39.17 8.86
CA PRO A 164 10.35 -40.44 8.63
C PRO A 164 11.85 -40.43 8.97
N LEU A 165 12.55 -39.33 8.62
CA LEU A 165 13.96 -39.14 8.93
C LEU A 165 14.18 -39.05 10.44
N ILE A 166 13.42 -38.22 11.13
CA ILE A 166 13.46 -38.08 12.60
C ILE A 166 13.19 -39.44 13.27
N ASN A 167 12.14 -40.14 12.83
CA ASN A 167 11.83 -41.46 13.36
C ASN A 167 12.95 -42.47 13.12
N ALA A 168 13.62 -42.43 11.97
CA ALA A 168 14.77 -43.29 11.67
C ALA A 168 15.95 -42.97 12.57
N LEU A 169 16.28 -41.70 12.79
CA LEU A 169 17.32 -41.24 13.68
C LEU A 169 17.06 -41.64 15.15
N VAL A 170 15.82 -41.42 15.62
CA VAL A 170 15.43 -41.82 16.99
C VAL A 170 15.51 -43.34 17.16
N ARG A 171 15.13 -44.15 16.17
CA ARG A 171 15.29 -45.62 16.20
C ARG A 171 16.74 -46.03 16.24
N ALA A 172 17.55 -45.43 15.39
CA ALA A 172 18.99 -45.71 15.38
C ALA A 172 19.66 -45.37 16.73
N TYR A 173 19.30 -44.25 17.33
CA TYR A 173 19.76 -43.84 18.64
C TYR A 173 19.26 -44.77 19.77
N ALA A 174 17.99 -45.17 19.72
CA ALA A 174 17.43 -46.10 20.68
C ALA A 174 18.15 -47.45 20.67
N HIS A 175 18.59 -47.93 19.51
CA HIS A 175 19.43 -49.13 19.42
C HIS A 175 20.76 -49.03 20.17
N SER A 176 21.35 -47.84 20.23
CA SER A 176 22.57 -47.57 21.02
C SER A 176 22.32 -47.51 22.54
N LEU A 177 21.03 -47.46 22.94
CA LEU A 177 20.55 -47.40 24.32
C LEU A 177 19.85 -48.71 24.73
N ASP A 178 20.29 -49.84 24.23
CA ASP A 178 19.69 -51.18 24.50
C ASP A 178 18.20 -51.28 24.17
N GLY A 179 17.71 -50.49 23.21
CA GLY A 179 16.33 -50.48 22.75
C GLY A 179 15.38 -49.56 23.54
N ASP A 180 15.89 -48.70 24.42
CA ASP A 180 15.05 -47.76 25.17
C ASP A 180 14.57 -46.59 24.34
N PHE A 181 13.49 -46.80 23.61
CA PHE A 181 12.82 -45.81 22.77
C PHE A 181 12.29 -44.60 23.56
N ARG A 182 11.89 -44.77 24.82
CA ARG A 182 11.34 -43.67 25.62
C ARG A 182 12.46 -42.71 25.97
N LYS A 183 13.62 -43.21 26.37
CA LYS A 183 14.80 -42.39 26.63
C LYS A 183 15.30 -41.69 25.38
N ALA A 184 15.36 -42.39 24.25
CA ALA A 184 15.74 -41.83 22.97
C ALA A 184 14.86 -40.64 22.57
N TRP A 185 13.53 -40.72 22.73
CA TRP A 185 12.62 -39.60 22.45
C TRP A 185 12.77 -38.44 23.44
N THR A 186 13.12 -38.71 24.68
CA THR A 186 13.31 -37.66 25.69
C THR A 186 14.60 -36.87 25.42
N ASP A 187 15.65 -37.53 25.01
CA ASP A 187 16.94 -36.92 24.69
C ASP A 187 16.92 -36.12 23.36
N PHE A 188 15.95 -36.42 22.46
CA PHE A 188 15.72 -35.71 21.20
C PHE A 188 14.87 -34.45 21.33
N LYS A 189 14.28 -34.15 22.46
CA LYS A 189 13.51 -32.93 22.75
C LYS A 189 14.40 -31.80 23.20
#